data_1f604b98626e902046f5eb83489cc811
#
_entry.id   1f604b98626e902046f5eb83489cc811
#
_cell.length_a   1.000
_cell.length_b   1.000
_cell.length_c   1.000
_cell.angle_alpha   90.00
_cell.angle_beta   90.00
_cell.angle_gamma   90.00
#
_symmetry.space_group_name_H-M   'P 1'
#
loop_
_entity.id
_entity.type
_entity.pdbx_description
1 polymer ?
#
loop_
_entity_poly.entity_id
_entity_poly.type
_entity_poly.pdbx_seq_one_letter_code
_entity_poly.pdbx_strand_id
1 'polypeptide(L)'
;MKLEGEGKLLRVFLGESDRVNGKMLYEVLVRSAREAGLAGATVLRGIEGFGAKSRIHTAKILRLSEDLPIIVEIVDTEERIRSFMPVVDDLFQKSGSGGMITLEKAEVIHYSSGAPAK
;
A
#
# COMPACT_ATOMS: atom_id res chain seq x y z
N MET A 1 -20.04 3.42 -8.16
CA MET A 1 -19.57 3.65 -6.79
C MET A 1 -19.36 5.16 -6.58
N LYS A 2 -19.87 5.66 -5.49
CA LYS A 2 -19.70 7.07 -5.16
C LYS A 2 -18.60 7.22 -4.12
N LEU A 3 -17.46 7.72 -4.52
CA LEU A 3 -16.31 7.89 -3.65
C LEU A 3 -16.12 9.34 -3.19
N GLU A 4 -16.61 10.31 -3.98
CA GLU A 4 -16.41 11.72 -3.68
C GLU A 4 -17.02 12.11 -2.34
N GLY A 5 -16.32 12.99 -1.61
CA GLY A 5 -16.68 13.40 -0.28
C GLY A 5 -15.73 12.83 0.76
N GLU A 6 -16.26 12.44 1.92
CA GLU A 6 -15.42 11.91 2.99
C GLU A 6 -14.86 10.55 2.65
N GLY A 7 -13.53 10.47 2.62
CA GLY A 7 -12.80 9.23 2.42
C GLY A 7 -11.71 9.08 3.44
N LYS A 8 -10.96 8.01 3.28
CA LYS A 8 -9.77 7.71 4.10
C LYS A 8 -8.60 7.42 3.19
N LEU A 9 -7.43 7.81 3.64
CA LEU A 9 -6.17 7.45 3.01
C LEU A 9 -5.51 6.40 3.87
N LEU A 10 -5.39 5.21 3.31
CA LEU A 10 -4.66 4.11 3.91
C LEU A 10 -3.25 4.12 3.36
N ARG A 11 -2.25 4.16 4.25
CA ARG A 11 -0.86 3.96 3.86
C ARG A 11 -0.32 2.72 4.53
N VAL A 12 0.30 1.87 3.73
CA VAL A 12 0.95 0.67 4.22
C VAL A 12 2.44 0.80 3.92
N PHE A 13 3.24 0.81 5.00
CA PHE A 13 4.70 0.97 4.91
C PHE A 13 5.35 -0.39 5.08
N LEU A 14 6.13 -0.79 4.11
CA LEU A 14 6.80 -2.10 4.12
C LEU A 14 8.11 -1.99 3.37
N GLY A 15 8.84 -3.09 3.27
CA GLY A 15 10.09 -3.15 2.54
C GLY A 15 9.90 -3.77 1.16
N GLU A 16 10.71 -3.34 0.22
CA GLU A 16 10.61 -3.83 -1.15
C GLU A 16 10.84 -5.33 -1.24
N SER A 17 11.73 -5.87 -0.41
CA SER A 17 12.08 -7.29 -0.46
C SER A 17 11.17 -8.18 0.37
N ASP A 18 10.19 -7.61 1.09
CA ASP A 18 9.25 -8.41 1.87
C ASP A 18 8.47 -9.36 0.97
N ARG A 19 8.33 -10.61 1.41
CA ARG A 19 7.73 -11.68 0.62
C ARG A 19 6.58 -12.35 1.35
N VAL A 20 5.62 -12.84 0.60
CA VAL A 20 4.59 -13.73 1.08
C VAL A 20 4.42 -14.84 0.04
N ASN A 21 4.61 -16.09 0.48
CA ASN A 21 4.53 -17.26 -0.40
C ASN A 21 5.41 -17.10 -1.67
N GLY A 22 6.62 -16.55 -1.49
CA GLY A 22 7.58 -16.37 -2.58
C GLY A 22 7.32 -15.19 -3.49
N LYS A 23 6.25 -14.44 -3.27
CA LYS A 23 5.91 -13.26 -4.07
C LYS A 23 6.19 -11.99 -3.29
N MET A 24 6.39 -10.89 -3.99
CA MET A 24 6.59 -9.60 -3.32
C MET A 24 5.32 -9.18 -2.61
N LEU A 25 5.45 -8.89 -1.33
CA LEU A 25 4.31 -8.54 -0.48
C LEU A 25 3.53 -7.35 -1.04
N TYR A 26 4.22 -6.30 -1.49
CA TYR A 26 3.52 -5.12 -2.00
C TYR A 26 2.71 -5.44 -3.27
N GLU A 27 3.19 -6.33 -4.12
CA GLU A 27 2.44 -6.72 -5.33
C GLU A 27 1.18 -7.51 -4.96
N VAL A 28 1.32 -8.45 -4.02
CA VAL A 28 0.17 -9.23 -3.55
C VAL A 28 -0.87 -8.31 -2.91
N LEU A 29 -0.41 -7.31 -2.15
CA LEU A 29 -1.28 -6.34 -1.52
C LEU A 29 -2.08 -5.53 -2.55
N VAL A 30 -1.41 -5.05 -3.60
CA VAL A 30 -2.07 -4.28 -4.67
C VAL A 30 -3.10 -5.14 -5.40
N ARG A 31 -2.75 -6.38 -5.73
CA ARG A 31 -3.68 -7.30 -6.39
C ARG A 31 -4.88 -7.60 -5.51
N SER A 32 -4.65 -7.80 -4.22
CA SER A 32 -5.74 -8.06 -3.27
C SER A 32 -6.68 -6.87 -3.19
N ALA A 33 -6.14 -5.65 -3.22
CA ALA A 33 -6.95 -4.43 -3.21
C ALA A 33 -7.83 -4.35 -4.47
N ARG A 34 -7.26 -4.70 -5.62
CA ARG A 34 -8.01 -4.70 -6.86
C ARG A 34 -9.13 -5.75 -6.83
N GLU A 35 -8.83 -6.93 -6.35
CA GLU A 35 -9.81 -8.01 -6.24
C GLU A 35 -10.92 -7.67 -5.25
N ALA A 36 -10.59 -6.93 -4.19
CA ALA A 36 -11.58 -6.48 -3.23
C ALA A 36 -12.43 -5.32 -3.76
N GLY A 37 -12.12 -4.81 -4.94
CA GLY A 37 -12.90 -3.75 -5.56
C GLY A 37 -12.65 -2.36 -5.00
N LEU A 38 -11.49 -2.13 -4.39
CA LEU A 38 -11.14 -0.79 -3.92
C LEU A 38 -10.91 0.14 -5.11
N ALA A 39 -11.05 1.44 -4.86
CA ALA A 39 -11.03 2.46 -5.92
C ALA A 39 -9.71 2.54 -6.67
N GLY A 40 -8.62 2.22 -6.02
CA GLY A 40 -7.30 2.23 -6.64
C GLY A 40 -6.22 2.00 -5.62
N ALA A 41 -5.00 1.80 -6.10
CA ALA A 41 -3.84 1.67 -5.23
C ALA A 41 -2.62 2.19 -5.97
N THR A 42 -1.75 2.88 -5.25
CA THR A 42 -0.51 3.42 -5.80
C THR A 42 0.65 2.92 -4.96
N VAL A 43 1.71 2.48 -5.62
CA VAL A 43 2.93 2.05 -4.94
C VAL A 43 3.99 3.10 -5.15
N LEU A 44 4.58 3.56 -4.05
CA LEU A 44 5.68 4.51 -4.06
C LEU A 44 6.91 3.82 -3.49
N ARG A 45 8.05 4.02 -4.13
CA ARG A 45 9.32 3.52 -3.62
C ARG A 45 10.08 4.69 -3.02
N GLY A 46 10.45 4.56 -1.74
CA GLY A 46 11.30 5.55 -1.10
C GLY A 46 12.75 5.39 -1.56
N ILE A 47 13.45 6.50 -1.67
CA ILE A 47 14.87 6.46 -2.09
C ILE A 47 15.80 6.21 -0.91
N GLU A 48 15.28 6.33 0.31
CA GLU A 48 16.04 6.12 1.53
C GLU A 48 15.07 6.03 2.70
N GLY A 49 15.39 5.25 3.71
CA GLY A 49 14.59 5.20 4.93
C GLY A 49 14.97 4.04 5.82
N PHE A 50 14.34 4.01 6.99
CA PHE A 50 14.48 2.89 7.91
C PHE A 50 13.15 2.66 8.62
N GLY A 51 12.93 1.43 9.04
CA GLY A 51 11.74 1.04 9.78
C GLY A 51 12.09 0.56 11.19
N ALA A 52 11.26 -0.30 11.74
CA ALA A 52 11.39 -0.78 13.11
C ALA A 52 12.74 -1.43 13.40
N LYS A 53 13.40 -1.98 12.39
CA LYS A 53 14.71 -2.60 12.54
C LYS A 53 15.85 -1.59 12.53
N SER A 54 15.55 -0.33 12.31
CA SER A 54 16.51 0.79 12.32
C SER A 54 17.66 0.65 11.32
N ARG A 55 17.49 -0.19 10.31
CA ARG A 55 18.49 -0.34 9.26
C ARG A 55 18.17 0.63 8.13
N ILE A 56 19.11 1.51 7.81
CA ILE A 56 18.93 2.49 6.75
C ILE A 56 19.15 1.84 5.39
N HIS A 57 18.15 2.01 4.50
CA HIS A 57 18.20 1.56 3.13
C HIS A 57 18.15 2.77 2.22
N THR A 58 19.06 2.85 1.26
CA THR A 58 19.15 3.98 0.34
C THR A 58 19.55 3.55 -1.06
N ALA A 59 18.99 4.21 -2.05
CA ALA A 59 19.33 3.98 -3.44
C ALA A 59 20.77 4.35 -3.78
N LYS A 60 21.43 5.15 -2.94
CA LYS A 60 22.84 5.51 -3.15
C LYS A 60 23.78 4.35 -2.93
N ILE A 61 23.35 3.34 -2.20
CA ILE A 61 24.11 2.12 -1.97
C ILE A 61 23.45 0.99 -2.77
N LEU A 62 23.15 1.29 -4.00
CA LEU A 62 22.26 0.51 -4.86
C LEU A 62 22.55 -0.96 -4.94
N ARG A 63 23.80 -1.29 -5.11
CA ARG A 63 24.18 -2.68 -5.38
C ARG A 63 23.99 -3.56 -4.17
N LEU A 64 23.87 -2.94 -3.01
CA LEU A 64 23.78 -3.65 -1.75
C LEU A 64 22.43 -3.48 -1.08
N SER A 65 21.66 -2.49 -1.49
CA SER A 65 20.37 -2.17 -0.88
C SER A 65 19.25 -2.39 -1.87
N GLU A 66 18.74 -3.61 -1.89
CA GLU A 66 17.59 -3.96 -2.70
C GLU A 66 16.28 -3.81 -1.92
N ASP A 67 16.39 -3.47 -0.64
CA ASP A 67 15.23 -3.40 0.24
C ASP A 67 14.89 -1.95 0.56
N LEU A 68 14.49 -1.22 -0.45
CA LEU A 68 14.05 0.17 -0.27
C LEU A 68 12.66 0.19 0.38
N PRO A 69 12.35 1.28 1.10
CA PRO A 69 11.00 1.41 1.66
C PRO A 69 9.95 1.53 0.56
N ILE A 70 8.83 0.86 0.79
CA ILE A 70 7.67 0.91 -0.10
C ILE A 70 6.49 1.47 0.68
N ILE A 71 5.71 2.32 0.02
CA ILE A 71 4.44 2.80 0.55
C ILE A 71 3.36 2.43 -0.43
N VAL A 72 2.33 1.72 0.03
CA VAL A 72 1.13 1.47 -0.76
C VAL A 72 0.06 2.41 -0.26
N GLU A 73 -0.49 3.24 -1.15
CA GLU A 73 -1.53 4.20 -0.82
C GLU A 73 -2.85 3.80 -1.47
N ILE A 74 -3.91 3.82 -0.69
CA ILE A 74 -5.26 3.50 -1.15
C ILE A 74 -6.20 4.55 -0.56
N VAL A 75 -7.00 5.20 -1.41
CA VAL A 75 -8.06 6.10 -0.96
C VAL A 75 -9.41 5.47 -1.32
N ASP A 76 -10.27 5.36 -0.32
CA ASP A 76 -11.62 4.83 -0.50
C ASP A 76 -12.47 5.29 0.68
N THR A 77 -13.71 4.83 0.73
CA THR A 77 -14.56 5.11 1.90
C THR A 77 -14.01 4.36 3.10
N GLU A 78 -14.31 4.87 4.30
CA GLU A 78 -13.87 4.22 5.53
C GLU A 78 -14.37 2.79 5.62
N GLU A 79 -15.63 2.57 5.26
CA GLU A 79 -16.24 1.25 5.32
C GLU A 79 -15.48 0.24 4.45
N ARG A 80 -15.15 0.62 3.24
CA ARG A 80 -14.47 -0.29 2.31
C ARG A 80 -13.04 -0.56 2.76
N ILE A 81 -12.34 0.46 3.26
CA ILE A 81 -11.00 0.28 3.78
C ILE A 81 -11.02 -0.62 5.01
N ARG A 82 -11.95 -0.39 5.94
CA ARG A 82 -12.06 -1.24 7.14
C ARG A 82 -12.33 -2.69 6.77
N SER A 83 -13.16 -2.92 5.75
CA SER A 83 -13.43 -4.28 5.28
C SER A 83 -12.19 -4.94 4.65
N PHE A 84 -11.26 -4.16 4.14
CA PHE A 84 -10.03 -4.65 3.55
C PHE A 84 -8.93 -4.93 4.59
N MET A 85 -9.01 -4.31 5.76
CA MET A 85 -7.96 -4.44 6.78
C MET A 85 -7.63 -5.89 7.18
N PRO A 86 -8.61 -6.79 7.33
CA PRO A 86 -8.27 -8.19 7.64
C PRO A 86 -7.36 -8.84 6.60
N VAL A 87 -7.51 -8.46 5.33
CA VAL A 87 -6.64 -8.98 4.26
C VAL A 87 -5.21 -8.48 4.47
N VAL A 88 -5.05 -7.19 4.78
CA VAL A 88 -3.73 -6.60 5.03
C VAL A 88 -3.06 -7.27 6.22
N ASP A 89 -3.80 -7.43 7.32
CA ASP A 89 -3.28 -8.06 8.53
C ASP A 89 -2.84 -9.51 8.26
N ASP A 90 -3.67 -10.26 7.54
CA ASP A 90 -3.37 -11.64 7.19
C ASP A 90 -2.09 -11.74 6.35
N LEU A 91 -1.93 -10.85 5.39
CA LEU A 91 -0.74 -10.84 4.54
C LEU A 91 0.52 -10.54 5.35
N PHE A 92 0.46 -9.59 6.28
CA PHE A 92 1.60 -9.30 7.15
C PHE A 92 1.93 -10.50 8.05
N GLN A 93 0.93 -11.17 8.60
CA GLN A 93 1.16 -12.34 9.42
C GLN A 93 1.82 -13.46 8.64
N LYS A 94 1.33 -13.73 7.45
CA LYS A 94 1.90 -14.79 6.58
C LYS A 94 3.29 -14.45 6.12
N SER A 95 3.56 -13.19 5.87
CA SER A 95 4.87 -12.72 5.45
C SER A 95 5.88 -12.76 6.60
N GLY A 96 5.43 -12.52 7.81
CA GLY A 96 6.31 -12.35 8.97
C GLY A 96 7.07 -11.02 8.93
N SER A 97 6.70 -10.13 8.00
CA SER A 97 7.37 -8.84 7.85
C SER A 97 6.87 -7.84 8.87
N GLY A 98 7.76 -6.92 9.26
CA GLY A 98 7.37 -5.74 10.01
C GLY A 98 6.86 -4.66 9.06
N GLY A 99 6.10 -3.72 9.60
CA GLY A 99 5.60 -2.62 8.82
C GLY A 99 4.77 -1.68 9.66
N MET A 100 4.20 -0.69 9.01
CA MET A 100 3.33 0.27 9.67
C MET A 100 2.11 0.50 8.76
N ILE A 101 0.96 0.64 9.38
CA ILE A 101 -0.28 0.94 8.67
C ILE A 101 -0.86 2.19 9.29
N THR A 102 -1.14 3.20 8.48
CA THR A 102 -1.75 4.44 8.96
C THR A 102 -3.03 4.72 8.20
N LEU A 103 -3.94 5.42 8.85
CA LEU A 103 -5.21 5.81 8.27
C LEU A 103 -5.48 7.26 8.62
N GLU A 104 -5.75 8.08 7.60
CA GLU A 104 -6.07 9.48 7.82
C GLU A 104 -7.27 9.88 6.98
N LYS A 105 -7.89 10.98 7.34
CA LYS A 105 -9.00 11.52 6.56
C LYS A 105 -8.49 12.06 5.23
N ALA A 106 -9.27 11.85 4.19
CA ALA A 106 -8.98 12.41 2.88
C ALA A 106 -10.32 12.81 2.24
N GLU A 107 -10.45 14.08 1.95
CA GLU A 107 -11.63 14.53 1.22
C GLU A 107 -11.41 14.30 -0.26
N VAL A 108 -12.25 13.50 -0.88
CA VAL A 108 -12.12 13.21 -2.31
C VAL A 108 -12.93 14.25 -3.09
N ILE A 109 -12.22 15.09 -3.79
CA ILE A 109 -12.84 16.17 -4.57
C ILE A 109 -13.37 15.66 -5.90
N HIS A 110 -12.61 14.74 -6.51
CA HIS A 110 -12.97 14.19 -7.81
C HIS A 110 -12.43 12.78 -7.94
N TYR A 111 -13.24 11.89 -8.46
CA TYR A 111 -12.82 10.53 -8.79
C TYR A 111 -13.58 10.07 -10.03
N SER A 112 -12.85 9.63 -11.04
CA SER A 112 -13.44 9.24 -12.31
C SER A 112 -12.52 8.25 -13.01
N SER A 113 -13.10 7.35 -13.77
CA SER A 113 -12.34 6.42 -14.60
C SER A 113 -11.99 7.02 -15.97
N GLY A 114 -12.33 8.28 -16.18
CA GLY A 114 -12.10 8.95 -17.44
C GLY A 114 -13.25 8.73 -18.43
N ALA A 115 -13.14 9.36 -19.57
CA ALA A 115 -14.13 9.20 -20.62
C ALA A 115 -13.98 7.82 -21.28
N PRO A 116 -15.09 7.19 -21.73
CA PRO A 116 -14.99 5.92 -22.43
C PRO A 116 -14.14 6.05 -23.70
N ALA A 117 -13.41 4.99 -24.02
CA ALA A 117 -12.66 4.93 -25.27
C ALA A 117 -13.62 4.96 -26.45
N LYS A 118 -13.23 5.65 -27.52
CA LYS A 118 -14.03 5.75 -28.73
C LYS A 118 -13.61 4.71 -29.75
#